data_53dbc30753e1dd9d4685e46e8ed7399a
#
_entry.id   53dbc30753e1dd9d4685e46e8ed7399a
#
_cell.length_a   1.000
_cell.length_b   1.000
_cell.length_c   1.000
_cell.angle_alpha   90.00
_cell.angle_beta   90.00
_cell.angle_gamma   90.00
#
_symmetry.space_group_name_H-M   'P 1'
#
loop_
_entity.id
_entity.type
_entity.pdbx_description
1 polymer ?
#
loop_
_entity_poly.entity_id
_entity_poly.type
_entity_poly.pdbx_seq_one_letter_code
_entity_poly.pdbx_strand_id
1 'polypeptide(L)'
;MAYKYSFTPEIVKYLQTIERARAEVTLTVLPPATAEGLRLRARVRSTHFSTRIEGNRLTLAEAEQVLLEGKNFPGRERDTLEVQHYFKALAQVETWVEKDKPITEKRIRQLHALVYTGRGNRPTPYRDGQNVIKDSGGGIVYLPPEAADVSALMQELTEWIQQSEGNLPVPVIAGIAHYQFVTIHPYFDGNGRTARALATWILYRGKYDLGRFYALEEFYAQDLQGYYNALETSTDHNYYYGRAEADITPWLAYFLKGMAAVFDTVAQEIREKSLVPDEKTERLLRKLDRRARMALGLFSRQDEITANDVARVLGLSARQARSVINEWLEEGWLEVSDPSRKTRKYRLSAEYRRFIG
;
A
#
# COMPACT_ATOMS: atom_id res chain seq x y z
N MET A 1 -5.39 25.86 4.63
CA MET A 1 -5.68 25.08 5.87
C MET A 1 -4.55 25.20 6.88
N ALA A 2 -4.83 25.44 8.17
CA ALA A 2 -3.85 25.38 9.25
C ALA A 2 -4.28 24.28 10.22
N TYR A 3 -3.39 23.31 10.49
CA TYR A 3 -3.67 22.21 11.42
C TYR A 3 -3.05 22.52 12.78
N LYS A 4 -3.80 22.29 13.85
CA LYS A 4 -3.33 22.45 15.23
C LYS A 4 -2.75 21.12 15.72
N TYR A 5 -1.44 21.10 15.95
CA TYR A 5 -0.72 19.94 16.52
C TYR A 5 0.58 20.41 17.17
N SER A 6 1.17 19.56 17.99
CA SER A 6 2.44 19.80 18.67
C SER A 6 3.41 18.63 18.47
N PHE A 7 4.70 18.95 18.35
CA PHE A 7 5.77 17.96 18.40
C PHE A 7 6.08 17.60 19.86
N THR A 8 5.35 16.61 20.37
CA THR A 8 5.62 16.09 21.73
C THR A 8 6.91 15.26 21.75
N PRO A 9 7.53 15.03 22.94
CA PRO A 9 8.68 14.15 23.05
C PRO A 9 8.44 12.76 22.48
N GLU A 10 7.23 12.24 22.59
CA GLU A 10 6.84 10.94 22.01
C GLU A 10 6.84 10.96 20.49
N ILE A 11 6.23 11.98 19.89
CA ILE A 11 6.23 12.18 18.42
C ILE A 11 7.67 12.26 17.89
N VAL A 12 8.52 13.04 18.56
CA VAL A 12 9.95 13.13 18.19
C VAL A 12 10.64 11.76 18.27
N LYS A 13 10.39 10.99 19.33
CA LYS A 13 10.94 9.63 19.47
C LYS A 13 10.46 8.69 18.34
N TYR A 14 9.19 8.76 17.96
CA TYR A 14 8.67 7.96 16.85
C TYR A 14 9.31 8.34 15.52
N LEU A 15 9.46 9.64 15.23
CA LEU A 15 10.15 10.11 14.04
C LEU A 15 11.61 9.63 13.99
N GLN A 16 12.34 9.66 15.11
CA GLN A 16 13.70 9.14 15.21
C GLN A 16 13.76 7.63 14.91
N THR A 17 12.81 6.85 15.44
CA THR A 17 12.72 5.42 15.19
C THR A 17 12.45 5.14 13.70
N ILE A 18 11.52 5.89 13.09
CA ILE A 18 11.18 5.80 11.66
C ILE A 18 12.42 6.08 10.80
N GLU A 19 13.16 7.16 11.09
CA GLU A 19 14.37 7.52 10.33
C GLU A 19 15.48 6.47 10.48
N ARG A 20 15.70 5.96 11.70
CA ARG A 20 16.67 4.90 11.94
C ARG A 20 16.34 3.65 11.12
N ALA A 21 15.09 3.17 11.19
CA ALA A 21 14.66 1.99 10.45
C ALA A 21 14.75 2.21 8.92
N ARG A 22 14.38 3.41 8.44
CA ARG A 22 14.50 3.78 7.03
C ARG A 22 15.95 3.75 6.55
N ALA A 23 16.86 4.32 7.31
CA ALA A 23 18.30 4.31 6.98
C ALA A 23 18.84 2.87 6.94
N GLU A 24 18.51 2.05 7.94
CA GLU A 24 18.93 0.65 8.03
C GLU A 24 18.48 -0.15 6.82
N VAL A 25 17.19 -0.08 6.46
CA VAL A 25 16.62 -0.79 5.31
C VAL A 25 17.24 -0.31 3.99
N THR A 26 17.47 0.99 3.85
CA THR A 26 18.07 1.57 2.63
C THR A 26 19.51 1.08 2.40
N LEU A 27 20.25 0.85 3.47
CA LEU A 27 21.65 0.41 3.41
C LEU A 27 21.78 -1.12 3.32
N THR A 28 20.69 -1.86 3.55
CA THR A 28 20.75 -3.32 3.57
C THR A 28 20.45 -3.89 2.18
N VAL A 29 21.30 -4.80 1.74
CA VAL A 29 21.12 -5.51 0.46
C VAL A 29 20.40 -6.82 0.70
N LEU A 30 19.28 -7.00 -0.01
CA LEU A 30 18.51 -8.25 -0.01
C LEU A 30 18.68 -8.99 -1.34
N PRO A 31 18.62 -10.34 -1.33
CA PRO A 31 18.44 -11.10 -2.56
C PRO A 31 17.17 -10.61 -3.30
N PRO A 32 17.21 -10.44 -4.63
CA PRO A 32 16.05 -9.93 -5.38
C PRO A 32 14.79 -10.74 -5.21
N ALA A 33 14.88 -12.07 -5.17
CA ALA A 33 13.72 -12.94 -4.94
C ALA A 33 13.11 -12.70 -3.56
N THR A 34 13.94 -12.56 -2.52
CA THR A 34 13.51 -12.23 -1.16
C THR A 34 12.82 -10.86 -1.15
N ALA A 35 13.41 -9.85 -1.78
CA ALA A 35 12.83 -8.52 -1.85
C ALA A 35 11.47 -8.50 -2.57
N GLU A 36 11.33 -9.19 -3.71
CA GLU A 36 10.04 -9.28 -4.42
C GLU A 36 8.99 -10.08 -3.64
N GLY A 37 9.39 -11.17 -2.96
CA GLY A 37 8.51 -11.93 -2.08
C GLY A 37 7.99 -11.07 -0.92
N LEU A 38 8.86 -10.26 -0.29
CA LEU A 38 8.47 -9.31 0.76
C LEU A 38 7.50 -8.24 0.26
N ARG A 39 7.75 -7.64 -0.92
CA ARG A 39 6.85 -6.65 -1.54
C ARG A 39 5.46 -7.20 -1.82
N LEU A 40 5.42 -8.38 -2.42
CA LEU A 40 4.15 -9.03 -2.74
C LEU A 40 3.37 -9.36 -1.47
N ARG A 41 4.05 -9.93 -0.45
CA ARG A 41 3.44 -10.22 0.86
C ARG A 41 2.92 -8.95 1.53
N ALA A 42 3.71 -7.88 1.57
CA ALA A 42 3.30 -6.62 2.16
C ALA A 42 2.08 -6.03 1.45
N ARG A 43 2.05 -6.03 0.10
CA ARG A 43 0.90 -5.52 -0.66
C ARG A 43 -0.37 -6.37 -0.45
N VAL A 44 -0.25 -7.70 -0.36
CA VAL A 44 -1.38 -8.60 -0.01
C VAL A 44 -1.90 -8.27 1.39
N ARG A 45 -1.00 -8.13 2.38
CA ARG A 45 -1.38 -7.80 3.77
C ARG A 45 -2.03 -6.41 3.86
N SER A 46 -1.44 -5.39 3.24
CA SER A 46 -2.01 -4.04 3.17
C SER A 46 -3.42 -4.07 2.58
N THR A 47 -3.60 -4.81 1.48
CA THR A 47 -4.90 -4.99 0.84
C THR A 47 -5.92 -5.67 1.76
N HIS A 48 -5.54 -6.80 2.35
CA HIS A 48 -6.42 -7.55 3.24
C HIS A 48 -6.84 -6.71 4.46
N PHE A 49 -5.87 -6.12 5.16
CA PHE A 49 -6.18 -5.38 6.39
C PHE A 49 -6.94 -4.08 6.10
N SER A 50 -6.62 -3.36 5.01
CA SER A 50 -7.39 -2.18 4.62
C SER A 50 -8.86 -2.48 4.32
N THR A 51 -9.15 -3.59 3.66
CA THR A 51 -10.53 -3.99 3.37
C THR A 51 -11.21 -4.57 4.61
N ARG A 52 -10.48 -5.31 5.47
CA ARG A 52 -10.99 -5.85 6.74
C ARG A 52 -11.43 -4.76 7.72
N ILE A 53 -10.72 -3.64 7.80
CA ILE A 53 -11.12 -2.45 8.59
C ILE A 53 -12.53 -1.98 8.19
N GLU A 54 -12.89 -2.10 6.92
CA GLU A 54 -14.21 -1.73 6.37
C GLU A 54 -15.23 -2.88 6.40
N GLY A 55 -14.93 -3.97 7.10
CA GLY A 55 -15.86 -5.09 7.28
C GLY A 55 -15.78 -6.19 6.23
N ASN A 56 -14.75 -6.23 5.39
CA ASN A 56 -14.51 -7.35 4.47
C ASN A 56 -14.26 -8.65 5.25
N ARG A 57 -14.91 -9.74 4.84
CA ARG A 57 -14.95 -11.00 5.59
C ARG A 57 -13.96 -12.05 5.10
N LEU A 58 -13.19 -11.78 4.04
CA LEU A 58 -12.17 -12.70 3.58
C LEU A 58 -11.05 -12.80 4.63
N THR A 59 -10.59 -14.01 4.93
CA THR A 59 -9.38 -14.23 5.69
C THR A 59 -8.15 -13.81 4.87
N LEU A 60 -6.99 -13.65 5.51
CA LEU A 60 -5.76 -13.33 4.80
C LEU A 60 -5.42 -14.39 3.74
N ALA A 61 -5.59 -15.67 4.06
CA ALA A 61 -5.36 -16.78 3.13
C ALA A 61 -6.34 -16.75 1.93
N GLU A 62 -7.62 -16.44 2.16
CA GLU A 62 -8.60 -16.29 1.08
C GLU A 62 -8.30 -15.06 0.20
N ALA A 63 -7.91 -13.93 0.81
CA ALA A 63 -7.47 -12.74 0.06
C ALA A 63 -6.24 -13.05 -0.80
N GLU A 64 -5.28 -13.81 -0.27
CA GLU A 64 -4.11 -14.26 -1.03
C GLU A 64 -4.52 -15.15 -2.22
N GLN A 65 -5.43 -16.09 -2.03
CA GLN A 65 -5.95 -16.95 -3.11
C GLN A 65 -6.68 -16.13 -4.18
N VAL A 66 -7.48 -15.12 -3.79
CA VAL A 66 -8.13 -14.20 -4.73
C VAL A 66 -7.09 -13.46 -5.58
N LEU A 67 -6.07 -12.91 -4.92
CA LEU A 67 -5.10 -12.02 -5.58
C LEU A 67 -4.06 -12.76 -6.42
N LEU A 68 -3.60 -13.92 -5.96
CA LEU A 68 -2.50 -14.64 -6.57
C LEU A 68 -2.97 -15.82 -7.45
N GLU A 69 -4.06 -16.47 -7.08
CA GLU A 69 -4.57 -17.65 -7.80
C GLU A 69 -5.81 -17.31 -8.64
N GLY A 70 -6.42 -16.14 -8.43
CA GLY A 70 -7.64 -15.74 -9.13
C GLY A 70 -8.89 -16.50 -8.67
N LYS A 71 -8.87 -17.06 -7.45
CA LYS A 71 -10.02 -17.76 -6.89
C LYS A 71 -11.18 -16.81 -6.60
N ASN A 72 -12.38 -17.33 -6.72
CA ASN A 72 -13.61 -16.66 -6.33
C ASN A 72 -14.27 -17.46 -5.21
N PHE A 73 -14.89 -16.75 -4.25
CA PHE A 73 -15.61 -17.34 -3.13
C PHE A 73 -17.10 -17.07 -3.28
N PRO A 74 -17.93 -18.10 -3.57
CA PRO A 74 -19.38 -17.93 -3.72
C PRO A 74 -20.02 -17.28 -2.48
N GLY A 75 -20.90 -16.30 -2.71
CA GLY A 75 -21.53 -15.50 -1.64
C GLY A 75 -20.64 -14.42 -1.03
N ARG A 76 -19.43 -14.20 -1.57
CA ARG A 76 -18.48 -13.15 -1.15
C ARG A 76 -17.94 -12.34 -2.33
N GLU A 77 -18.76 -12.18 -3.36
CA GLU A 77 -18.37 -11.49 -4.61
C GLU A 77 -17.97 -10.04 -4.34
N ARG A 78 -18.72 -9.34 -3.46
CA ARG A 78 -18.38 -7.98 -3.03
C ARG A 78 -17.02 -7.95 -2.34
N ASP A 79 -16.79 -8.82 -1.36
CA ASP A 79 -15.54 -8.90 -0.61
C ASP A 79 -14.34 -9.18 -1.56
N THR A 80 -14.55 -10.07 -2.53
CA THR A 80 -13.55 -10.42 -3.56
C THR A 80 -13.20 -9.21 -4.43
N LEU A 81 -14.21 -8.47 -4.91
CA LEU A 81 -14.00 -7.28 -5.73
C LEU A 81 -13.29 -6.16 -4.94
N GLU A 82 -13.66 -5.91 -3.70
CA GLU A 82 -13.01 -4.91 -2.85
C GLU A 82 -11.50 -5.17 -2.69
N VAL A 83 -11.12 -6.42 -2.43
CA VAL A 83 -9.73 -6.85 -2.32
C VAL A 83 -8.99 -6.64 -3.66
N GLN A 84 -9.59 -7.07 -4.78
CA GLN A 84 -8.99 -6.86 -6.11
C GLN A 84 -8.83 -5.38 -6.46
N HIS A 85 -9.82 -4.56 -6.13
CA HIS A 85 -9.80 -3.12 -6.41
C HIS A 85 -8.72 -2.41 -5.62
N TYR A 86 -8.61 -2.68 -4.31
CA TYR A 86 -7.60 -2.05 -3.47
C TYR A 86 -6.18 -2.49 -3.86
N PHE A 87 -5.98 -3.76 -4.20
CA PHE A 87 -4.69 -4.24 -4.70
C PHE A 87 -4.26 -3.52 -5.99
N LYS A 88 -5.20 -3.29 -6.93
CA LYS A 88 -4.96 -2.49 -8.14
C LYS A 88 -4.67 -1.03 -7.81
N ALA A 89 -5.36 -0.46 -6.82
CA ALA A 89 -5.14 0.91 -6.38
C ALA A 89 -3.70 1.10 -5.86
N LEU A 90 -3.20 0.19 -5.02
CA LEU A 90 -1.82 0.21 -4.55
C LEU A 90 -0.80 0.06 -5.70
N ALA A 91 -1.04 -0.85 -6.66
CA ALA A 91 -0.18 -0.99 -7.84
C ALA A 91 -0.15 0.29 -8.69
N GLN A 92 -1.27 1.01 -8.77
CA GLN A 92 -1.32 2.29 -9.47
C GLN A 92 -0.57 3.39 -8.72
N VAL A 93 -0.64 3.41 -7.39
CA VAL A 93 0.17 4.31 -6.54
C VAL A 93 1.66 4.08 -6.81
N GLU A 94 2.12 2.83 -6.80
CA GLU A 94 3.50 2.48 -7.14
C GLU A 94 3.91 3.02 -8.52
N THR A 95 3.04 2.84 -9.53
CA THR A 95 3.28 3.35 -10.88
C THR A 95 3.36 4.89 -10.92
N TRP A 96 2.53 5.59 -10.14
CA TRP A 96 2.58 7.04 -10.07
C TRP A 96 3.87 7.54 -9.39
N VAL A 97 4.32 6.86 -8.35
CA VAL A 97 5.59 7.18 -7.68
C VAL A 97 6.78 6.96 -8.62
N GLU A 98 6.83 5.84 -9.33
CA GLU A 98 7.89 5.54 -10.29
C GLU A 98 7.97 6.53 -11.45
N LYS A 99 6.82 7.09 -11.85
CA LYS A 99 6.72 8.10 -12.91
C LYS A 99 6.75 9.53 -12.37
N ASP A 100 7.10 9.71 -11.11
CA ASP A 100 7.12 11.00 -10.40
C ASP A 100 5.85 11.85 -10.61
N LYS A 101 4.67 11.20 -10.54
CA LYS A 101 3.42 11.92 -10.73
C LYS A 101 3.04 12.68 -9.46
N PRO A 102 2.77 14.01 -9.54
CA PRO A 102 2.38 14.80 -8.37
C PRO A 102 1.02 14.36 -7.83
N ILE A 103 0.82 14.56 -6.53
CA ILE A 103 -0.48 14.39 -5.88
C ILE A 103 -1.34 15.59 -6.30
N THR A 104 -2.45 15.29 -6.98
CA THR A 104 -3.42 16.30 -7.44
C THR A 104 -4.82 15.83 -7.11
N GLU A 105 -5.75 16.75 -6.95
CA GLU A 105 -7.16 16.44 -6.71
C GLU A 105 -7.71 15.42 -7.73
N LYS A 106 -7.46 15.64 -9.02
CA LYS A 106 -7.85 14.71 -10.09
C LYS A 106 -7.33 13.30 -9.83
N ARG A 107 -6.08 13.14 -9.40
CA ARG A 107 -5.50 11.82 -9.11
C ARG A 107 -6.01 11.21 -7.82
N ILE A 108 -6.32 12.00 -6.81
CA ILE A 108 -7.00 11.52 -5.59
C ILE A 108 -8.37 10.95 -5.97
N ARG A 109 -9.12 11.64 -6.83
CA ARG A 109 -10.41 11.16 -7.36
C ARG A 109 -10.26 9.91 -8.24
N GLN A 110 -9.16 9.78 -8.99
CA GLN A 110 -8.81 8.54 -9.71
C GLN A 110 -8.45 7.40 -8.76
N LEU A 111 -7.73 7.69 -7.67
CA LEU A 111 -7.41 6.72 -6.61
C LEU A 111 -8.68 6.17 -5.97
N HIS A 112 -9.61 7.04 -5.62
CA HIS A 112 -10.91 6.60 -5.12
C HIS A 112 -11.66 5.74 -6.16
N ALA A 113 -11.67 6.13 -7.43
CA ALA A 113 -12.31 5.34 -8.49
C ALA A 113 -11.71 3.93 -8.61
N LEU A 114 -10.39 3.78 -8.45
CA LEU A 114 -9.72 2.48 -8.38
C LEU A 114 -10.16 1.68 -7.16
N VAL A 115 -10.16 2.29 -5.99
CA VAL A 115 -10.57 1.66 -4.73
C VAL A 115 -12.03 1.19 -4.77
N TYR A 116 -12.92 1.98 -5.35
CA TYR A 116 -14.35 1.72 -5.33
C TYR A 116 -14.83 0.85 -6.50
N THR A 117 -14.35 1.12 -7.73
CA THR A 117 -14.81 0.43 -8.95
C THR A 117 -13.76 -0.45 -9.62
N GLY A 118 -12.51 -0.41 -9.15
CA GLY A 118 -11.37 -1.05 -9.81
C GLY A 118 -10.96 -0.40 -11.14
N ARG A 119 -11.49 0.78 -11.49
CA ARG A 119 -11.27 1.48 -12.76
C ARG A 119 -10.89 2.94 -12.51
N GLY A 120 -9.65 3.32 -12.81
CA GLY A 120 -9.13 4.69 -12.61
C GLY A 120 -9.25 5.64 -13.79
N ASN A 121 -9.90 5.24 -14.89
CA ASN A 121 -9.99 6.05 -16.11
C ASN A 121 -10.98 7.24 -15.97
N ARG A 122 -11.94 7.15 -15.08
CA ARG A 122 -12.88 8.25 -14.75
C ARG A 122 -12.76 8.58 -13.27
N PRO A 123 -12.31 9.81 -12.91
CA PRO A 123 -12.31 10.27 -11.53
C PRO A 123 -13.72 10.23 -10.94
N THR A 124 -13.87 9.70 -9.73
CA THR A 124 -15.17 9.69 -9.04
C THR A 124 -15.59 11.12 -8.69
N PRO A 125 -16.83 11.55 -8.94
CA PRO A 125 -17.33 12.80 -8.42
C PRO A 125 -17.40 12.75 -6.90
N TYR A 126 -17.28 13.90 -6.24
CA TYR A 126 -17.57 13.99 -4.82
C TYR A 126 -19.06 13.77 -4.55
N ARG A 127 -19.42 13.46 -3.32
CA ARG A 127 -20.83 13.34 -2.90
C ARG A 127 -21.59 14.63 -3.16
N ASP A 128 -22.81 14.50 -3.58
CA ASP A 128 -23.77 15.57 -3.87
C ASP A 128 -24.84 15.72 -2.80
N GLY A 129 -24.75 14.93 -1.73
CA GLY A 129 -25.64 14.93 -0.59
C GLY A 129 -24.90 14.82 0.74
N GLN A 130 -25.61 15.07 1.84
CA GLN A 130 -25.05 14.92 3.18
C GLN A 130 -24.78 13.45 3.50
N ASN A 131 -23.67 13.20 4.19
CA ASN A 131 -23.27 11.92 4.70
C ASN A 131 -23.25 11.94 6.23
N VAL A 132 -23.37 10.79 6.84
CA VAL A 132 -23.34 10.60 8.30
C VAL A 132 -22.56 9.35 8.63
N ILE A 133 -21.59 9.44 9.52
CA ILE A 133 -20.88 8.27 10.02
C ILE A 133 -21.60 7.76 11.25
N LYS A 134 -21.97 6.48 11.24
CA LYS A 134 -22.71 5.80 12.32
C LYS A 134 -21.88 4.69 12.92
N ASP A 135 -22.08 4.43 14.20
CA ASP A 135 -21.58 3.24 14.88
C ASP A 135 -22.41 1.99 14.51
N SER A 136 -22.02 0.84 15.05
CA SER A 136 -22.72 -0.44 14.85
C SER A 136 -24.16 -0.45 15.43
N GLY A 137 -24.45 0.45 16.36
CA GLY A 137 -25.79 0.64 16.97
C GLY A 137 -26.67 1.61 16.18
N GLY A 138 -26.15 2.26 15.11
CA GLY A 138 -26.86 3.24 14.31
C GLY A 138 -26.78 4.67 14.89
N GLY A 139 -26.06 4.89 15.99
CA GLY A 139 -25.78 6.20 16.57
C GLY A 139 -24.86 7.01 15.66
N ILE A 140 -25.12 8.34 15.56
CA ILE A 140 -24.27 9.23 14.78
C ILE A 140 -23.00 9.50 15.58
N VAL A 141 -21.85 9.04 15.05
CA VAL A 141 -20.53 9.29 15.64
C VAL A 141 -19.81 10.48 15.00
N TYR A 142 -20.19 10.83 13.77
CA TYR A 142 -19.62 12.00 13.13
C TYR A 142 -20.49 12.53 11.98
N LEU A 143 -20.63 13.85 11.91
CA LEU A 143 -21.27 14.59 10.83
C LEU A 143 -20.20 15.34 10.01
N PRO A 144 -19.84 14.85 8.82
CA PRO A 144 -18.90 15.52 7.91
C PRO A 144 -19.41 16.87 7.41
N PRO A 145 -18.56 17.70 6.77
CA PRO A 145 -18.98 18.97 6.19
C PRO A 145 -20.10 18.81 5.17
N GLU A 146 -20.82 19.87 4.89
CA GLU A 146 -21.85 19.90 3.85
C GLU A 146 -21.27 19.54 2.48
N ALA A 147 -22.07 18.92 1.61
CA ALA A 147 -21.63 18.50 0.28
C ALA A 147 -21.10 19.67 -0.56
N ALA A 148 -21.67 20.85 -0.38
CA ALA A 148 -21.25 22.08 -1.07
C ALA A 148 -19.81 22.49 -0.76
N ASP A 149 -19.31 22.19 0.43
CA ASP A 149 -17.97 22.58 0.89
C ASP A 149 -16.88 21.57 0.51
N VAL A 150 -17.27 20.34 0.17
CA VAL A 150 -16.33 19.24 -0.07
C VAL A 150 -15.29 19.58 -1.13
N SER A 151 -15.69 20.19 -2.25
CA SER A 151 -14.78 20.50 -3.34
C SER A 151 -13.70 21.49 -2.90
N ALA A 152 -14.08 22.56 -2.19
CA ALA A 152 -13.15 23.56 -1.69
C ALA A 152 -12.18 22.94 -0.65
N LEU A 153 -12.70 22.14 0.28
CA LEU A 153 -11.89 21.46 1.30
C LEU A 153 -10.90 20.47 0.70
N MET A 154 -11.28 19.74 -0.33
CA MET A 154 -10.38 18.81 -1.04
C MET A 154 -9.31 19.53 -1.85
N GLN A 155 -9.64 20.69 -2.44
CA GLN A 155 -8.65 21.55 -3.07
C GLN A 155 -7.65 22.06 -2.04
N GLU A 156 -8.10 22.62 -0.92
CA GLU A 156 -7.24 23.10 0.15
C GLU A 156 -6.34 21.99 0.72
N LEU A 157 -6.86 20.77 0.92
CA LEU A 157 -6.06 19.63 1.34
C LEU A 157 -4.96 19.31 0.33
N THR A 158 -5.28 19.30 -0.96
CA THR A 158 -4.33 18.99 -2.02
C THR A 158 -3.22 20.06 -2.08
N GLU A 159 -3.59 21.33 -2.04
CA GLU A 159 -2.64 22.46 -2.00
C GLU A 159 -1.76 22.41 -0.75
N TRP A 160 -2.35 22.09 0.41
CA TRP A 160 -1.60 21.95 1.66
C TRP A 160 -0.56 20.81 1.58
N ILE A 161 -0.92 19.66 1.03
CA ILE A 161 0.03 18.54 0.82
C ILE A 161 1.23 19.04 -0.01
N GLN A 162 0.97 19.72 -1.13
CA GLN A 162 2.01 20.22 -2.03
C GLN A 162 2.90 21.27 -1.36
N GLN A 163 2.33 22.21 -0.62
CA GLN A 163 3.05 23.27 0.09
C GLN A 163 3.87 22.74 1.27
N SER A 164 3.46 21.62 1.85
CA SER A 164 4.14 20.99 2.98
C SER A 164 5.34 20.14 2.55
N GLU A 165 5.43 19.75 1.27
CA GLU A 165 6.59 19.01 0.74
C GLU A 165 7.87 19.83 0.96
N GLY A 166 8.86 19.23 1.64
CA GLY A 166 10.13 19.88 1.99
C GLY A 166 10.10 20.77 3.24
N ASN A 167 8.92 21.10 3.77
CA ASN A 167 8.75 21.94 4.96
C ASN A 167 8.41 21.15 6.22
N LEU A 168 7.77 19.99 6.08
CA LEU A 168 7.40 19.10 7.17
C LEU A 168 7.96 17.69 6.94
N PRO A 169 8.20 16.91 8.01
CA PRO A 169 8.52 15.49 7.87
C PRO A 169 7.42 14.75 7.09
N VAL A 170 7.80 13.97 6.10
CA VAL A 170 6.83 13.24 5.24
C VAL A 170 5.84 12.37 6.03
N PRO A 171 6.26 11.65 7.12
CA PRO A 171 5.31 10.92 7.96
C PRO A 171 4.24 11.81 8.60
N VAL A 172 4.60 13.05 8.96
CA VAL A 172 3.64 14.03 9.50
C VAL A 172 2.64 14.46 8.43
N ILE A 173 3.13 14.74 7.21
CA ILE A 173 2.25 15.09 6.06
C ILE A 173 1.28 13.94 5.78
N ALA A 174 1.75 12.69 5.75
CA ALA A 174 0.92 11.52 5.51
C ALA A 174 -0.16 11.33 6.58
N GLY A 175 0.21 11.49 7.87
CA GLY A 175 -0.72 11.38 8.99
C GLY A 175 -1.80 12.46 8.95
N ILE A 176 -1.43 13.71 8.69
CA ILE A 176 -2.38 14.84 8.59
C ILE A 176 -3.29 14.67 7.37
N ALA A 177 -2.73 14.28 6.22
CA ALA A 177 -3.52 14.07 5.00
C ALA A 177 -4.55 12.94 5.18
N HIS A 178 -4.15 11.83 5.83
CA HIS A 178 -5.07 10.76 6.18
C HIS A 178 -6.22 11.26 7.06
N TYR A 179 -5.90 11.93 8.17
CA TYR A 179 -6.87 12.49 9.09
C TYR A 179 -7.86 13.43 8.39
N GLN A 180 -7.33 14.40 7.65
CA GLN A 180 -8.15 15.40 7.00
C GLN A 180 -9.06 14.80 5.91
N PHE A 181 -8.55 13.84 5.16
CA PHE A 181 -9.35 13.15 4.14
C PHE A 181 -10.56 12.41 4.76
N VAL A 182 -10.35 11.66 5.86
CA VAL A 182 -11.47 10.98 6.54
C VAL A 182 -12.40 11.97 7.25
N THR A 183 -11.87 13.12 7.67
CA THR A 183 -12.68 14.22 8.27
C THR A 183 -13.58 14.90 7.24
N ILE A 184 -13.06 15.20 6.05
CA ILE A 184 -13.88 15.75 4.93
C ILE A 184 -14.90 14.73 4.45
N HIS A 185 -14.54 13.45 4.43
CA HIS A 185 -15.38 12.32 4.00
C HIS A 185 -16.03 12.55 2.64
N PRO A 186 -15.23 12.74 1.57
CA PRO A 186 -15.70 13.32 0.31
C PRO A 186 -16.60 12.42 -0.53
N TYR A 187 -16.79 11.16 -0.14
CA TYR A 187 -17.59 10.17 -0.89
C TYR A 187 -18.60 9.48 0.02
N PHE A 188 -19.55 8.77 -0.55
CA PHE A 188 -20.51 7.97 0.21
C PHE A 188 -19.91 6.66 0.74
N ASP A 189 -18.93 6.07 0.06
CA ASP A 189 -18.21 4.86 0.45
C ASP A 189 -16.74 4.93 0.00
N GLY A 190 -15.86 4.10 0.58
CA GLY A 190 -14.45 3.99 0.19
C GLY A 190 -13.52 5.07 0.76
N ASN A 191 -14.02 5.95 1.65
CA ASN A 191 -13.21 7.04 2.22
C ASN A 191 -12.02 6.52 3.03
N GLY A 192 -12.23 5.58 3.95
CA GLY A 192 -11.15 5.02 4.77
C GLY A 192 -10.08 4.33 3.92
N ARG A 193 -10.47 3.47 2.98
CA ARG A 193 -9.55 2.81 2.05
C ARG A 193 -8.77 3.81 1.21
N THR A 194 -9.41 4.86 0.72
CA THR A 194 -8.75 5.91 -0.07
C THR A 194 -7.78 6.73 0.79
N ALA A 195 -8.14 7.08 2.01
CA ALA A 195 -7.26 7.80 2.94
C ALA A 195 -5.98 7.03 3.25
N ARG A 196 -6.08 5.71 3.50
CA ARG A 196 -4.93 4.83 3.73
C ARG A 196 -4.04 4.72 2.47
N ALA A 197 -4.64 4.56 1.30
CA ALA A 197 -3.89 4.54 0.04
C ALA A 197 -3.25 5.90 -0.30
N LEU A 198 -3.89 7.03 0.05
CA LEU A 198 -3.31 8.38 -0.10
C LEU A 198 -2.12 8.57 0.84
N ALA A 199 -2.23 8.16 2.11
CA ALA A 199 -1.11 8.20 3.04
C ALA A 199 0.08 7.36 2.53
N THR A 200 -0.18 6.15 2.03
CA THR A 200 0.83 5.30 1.39
C THR A 200 1.48 6.00 0.20
N TRP A 201 0.70 6.68 -0.64
CA TRP A 201 1.25 7.44 -1.77
C TRP A 201 2.16 8.57 -1.34
N ILE A 202 1.77 9.36 -0.33
CA ILE A 202 2.60 10.42 0.24
C ILE A 202 3.92 9.85 0.79
N LEU A 203 3.85 8.76 1.56
CA LEU A 203 5.02 8.10 2.11
C LEU A 203 5.98 7.60 1.01
N TYR A 204 5.46 6.91 0.00
CA TYR A 204 6.27 6.36 -1.09
C TYR A 204 6.92 7.48 -1.92
N ARG A 205 6.17 8.54 -2.24
CA ARG A 205 6.70 9.70 -2.93
C ARG A 205 7.81 10.39 -2.13
N GLY A 206 7.66 10.48 -0.83
CA GLY A 206 8.64 11.05 0.09
C GLY A 206 9.82 10.14 0.45
N LYS A 207 9.99 8.96 -0.20
CA LYS A 207 11.06 7.98 0.05
C LYS A 207 10.97 7.27 1.41
N TYR A 208 9.74 7.10 1.92
CA TYR A 208 9.44 6.29 3.10
C TYR A 208 8.76 4.96 2.71
N ASP A 209 9.12 4.44 1.56
CA ASP A 209 8.57 3.18 1.05
C ASP A 209 9.21 1.93 1.66
N LEU A 210 10.35 2.04 2.36
CA LEU A 210 11.11 0.90 2.92
C LEU A 210 11.20 -0.29 1.94
N GLY A 211 11.45 -0.01 0.66
CA GLY A 211 11.43 -1.05 -0.37
C GLY A 211 10.04 -1.66 -0.61
N ARG A 212 8.98 -1.08 -0.05
CA ARG A 212 7.58 -1.54 -0.08
C ARG A 212 7.37 -2.85 0.68
N PHE A 213 8.06 -3.01 1.82
CA PHE A 213 8.03 -4.25 2.62
C PHE A 213 7.07 -4.20 3.80
N TYR A 214 6.24 -3.17 3.95
CA TYR A 214 5.37 -2.95 5.09
C TYR A 214 3.89 -2.82 4.74
N ALA A 215 3.04 -3.02 5.75
CA ALA A 215 1.60 -2.79 5.71
C ALA A 215 1.18 -2.07 7.00
N LEU A 216 0.93 -0.76 6.93
CA LEU A 216 0.48 0.03 8.09
C LEU A 216 -0.94 -0.37 8.52
N GLU A 217 -1.75 -0.81 7.59
CA GLU A 217 -3.13 -1.22 7.81
C GLU A 217 -3.25 -2.39 8.77
N GLU A 218 -2.21 -3.23 8.85
CA GLU A 218 -2.17 -4.31 9.82
C GLU A 218 -2.14 -3.79 11.26
N PHE A 219 -1.35 -2.75 11.53
CA PHE A 219 -1.31 -2.12 12.85
C PHE A 219 -2.68 -1.57 13.24
N TYR A 220 -3.40 -0.92 12.32
CA TYR A 220 -4.74 -0.39 12.57
C TYR A 220 -5.77 -1.50 12.81
N ALA A 221 -5.66 -2.61 12.06
CA ALA A 221 -6.58 -3.72 12.16
C ALA A 221 -6.38 -4.59 13.43
N GLN A 222 -5.20 -4.56 14.03
CA GLN A 222 -4.91 -5.24 15.32
C GLN A 222 -5.58 -4.54 16.50
N ASP A 223 -5.74 -3.21 16.44
CA ASP A 223 -6.46 -2.41 17.44
C ASP A 223 -7.40 -1.43 16.72
N LEU A 224 -8.48 -1.98 16.18
CA LEU A 224 -9.45 -1.22 15.39
C LEU A 224 -10.14 -0.13 16.23
N GLN A 225 -10.43 -0.43 17.50
CA GLN A 225 -11.03 0.57 18.40
C GLN A 225 -10.06 1.71 18.70
N GLY A 226 -8.79 1.39 18.94
CA GLY A 226 -7.74 2.40 19.11
C GLY A 226 -7.55 3.28 17.88
N TYR A 227 -7.68 2.69 16.69
CA TYR A 227 -7.63 3.44 15.42
C TYR A 227 -8.78 4.46 15.31
N TYR A 228 -10.01 4.04 15.59
CA TYR A 228 -11.16 4.95 15.54
C TYR A 228 -11.12 5.99 16.65
N ASN A 229 -10.77 5.58 17.88
CA ASN A 229 -10.62 6.52 19.00
C ASN A 229 -9.56 7.60 18.72
N ALA A 230 -8.46 7.23 18.05
CA ALA A 230 -7.44 8.19 17.68
C ALA A 230 -7.93 9.22 16.64
N LEU A 231 -8.88 8.84 15.80
CA LEU A 231 -9.54 9.75 14.85
C LEU A 231 -10.54 10.70 15.52
N GLU A 232 -11.02 10.37 16.70
CA GLU A 232 -11.93 11.21 17.49
C GLU A 232 -11.15 12.28 18.29
N THR A 233 -10.75 13.34 17.63
CA THR A 233 -9.92 14.41 18.23
C THR A 233 -10.74 15.55 18.87
N SER A 234 -12.06 15.49 18.82
CA SER A 234 -12.97 16.50 19.35
C SER A 234 -14.18 15.83 20.00
N THR A 235 -14.67 16.39 21.09
CA THR A 235 -15.93 15.98 21.73
C THR A 235 -17.16 16.31 20.88
N ASP A 236 -17.04 17.27 19.97
CA ASP A 236 -18.10 17.63 19.03
C ASP A 236 -18.02 16.72 17.79
N HIS A 237 -19.03 15.92 17.62
CA HIS A 237 -19.16 14.99 16.49
C HIS A 237 -19.59 15.69 15.19
N ASN A 238 -19.27 16.98 15.01
CA ASN A 238 -19.66 17.78 13.85
C ASN A 238 -18.46 18.57 13.32
N TYR A 239 -18.33 18.60 12.00
CA TYR A 239 -17.23 19.29 11.32
C TYR A 239 -17.13 20.78 11.74
N TYR A 240 -18.24 21.50 11.74
CA TYR A 240 -18.28 22.95 12.01
C TYR A 240 -18.25 23.32 13.50
N TYR A 241 -18.47 22.35 14.38
CA TYR A 241 -18.50 22.60 15.84
C TYR A 241 -17.25 22.03 16.51
N GLY A 242 -16.07 22.50 16.04
CA GLY A 242 -14.78 22.22 16.67
C GLY A 242 -13.93 21.15 15.98
N ARG A 243 -14.51 20.26 15.14
CA ARG A 243 -13.72 19.23 14.48
C ARG A 243 -12.75 19.80 13.44
N ALA A 244 -13.12 20.84 12.71
CA ALA A 244 -12.27 21.51 11.73
C ALA A 244 -11.02 22.13 12.34
N GLU A 245 -11.09 22.54 13.61
CA GLU A 245 -10.02 23.23 14.34
C GLU A 245 -9.46 22.40 15.50
N ALA A 246 -9.77 21.10 15.53
CA ALA A 246 -9.35 20.19 16.59
C ALA A 246 -7.83 20.08 16.68
N ASP A 247 -7.31 19.91 17.89
CA ASP A 247 -5.93 19.51 18.11
C ASP A 247 -5.76 18.03 17.71
N ILE A 248 -5.03 17.81 16.63
CA ILE A 248 -4.80 16.47 16.05
C ILE A 248 -3.53 15.79 16.57
N THR A 249 -2.91 16.35 17.62
CA THR A 249 -1.71 15.76 18.25
C THR A 249 -1.94 14.29 18.65
N PRO A 250 -3.08 13.90 19.28
CA PRO A 250 -3.33 12.50 19.64
C PRO A 250 -3.36 11.56 18.42
N TRP A 251 -4.02 11.97 17.35
CA TRP A 251 -4.03 11.23 16.09
C TRP A 251 -2.62 11.09 15.51
N LEU A 252 -1.89 12.19 15.44
CA LEU A 252 -0.54 12.20 14.88
C LEU A 252 0.40 11.31 15.70
N ALA A 253 0.29 11.31 17.02
CA ALA A 253 1.05 10.41 17.90
C ALA A 253 0.69 8.94 17.63
N TYR A 254 -0.59 8.61 17.49
CA TYR A 254 -1.04 7.26 17.15
C TYR A 254 -0.52 6.79 15.78
N PHE A 255 -0.67 7.62 14.75
CA PHE A 255 -0.21 7.32 13.40
C PHE A 255 1.30 7.06 13.35
N LEU A 256 2.10 7.95 13.97
CA LEU A 256 3.55 7.84 14.01
C LEU A 256 4.03 6.68 14.90
N LYS A 257 3.32 6.37 15.99
CA LYS A 257 3.57 5.17 16.80
C LYS A 257 3.43 3.90 15.95
N GLY A 258 2.32 3.79 15.21
CA GLY A 258 2.07 2.67 14.32
C GLY A 258 3.14 2.53 13.23
N MET A 259 3.48 3.65 12.61
CA MET A 259 4.53 3.67 11.59
C MET A 259 5.90 3.28 12.17
N ALA A 260 6.27 3.78 13.35
CA ALA A 260 7.53 3.44 14.02
C ALA A 260 7.60 1.95 14.35
N ALA A 261 6.53 1.37 14.89
CA ALA A 261 6.47 -0.05 15.22
C ALA A 261 6.60 -0.95 13.98
N VAL A 262 5.87 -0.61 12.92
CA VAL A 262 5.90 -1.37 11.66
C VAL A 262 7.27 -1.26 10.99
N PHE A 263 7.86 -0.07 10.95
CA PHE A 263 9.17 0.17 10.34
C PHE A 263 10.29 -0.56 11.09
N ASP A 264 10.24 -0.56 12.42
CA ASP A 264 11.21 -1.29 13.26
C ASP A 264 11.12 -2.81 13.03
N THR A 265 9.91 -3.35 12.95
CA THR A 265 9.67 -4.77 12.62
C THR A 265 10.25 -5.13 11.26
N VAL A 266 10.03 -4.29 10.24
CA VAL A 266 10.59 -4.51 8.89
C VAL A 266 12.12 -4.43 8.91
N ALA A 267 12.69 -3.45 9.59
CA ALA A 267 14.15 -3.34 9.70
C ALA A 267 14.77 -4.58 10.36
N GLN A 268 14.14 -5.12 11.41
CA GLN A 268 14.57 -6.37 12.05
C GLN A 268 14.48 -7.55 11.07
N GLU A 269 13.33 -7.74 10.38
CA GLU A 269 13.16 -8.83 9.41
C GLU A 269 14.20 -8.77 8.28
N ILE A 270 14.48 -7.57 7.79
CA ILE A 270 15.45 -7.35 6.72
C ILE A 270 16.86 -7.65 7.19
N ARG A 271 17.23 -7.27 8.43
CA ARG A 271 18.53 -7.60 9.02
C ARG A 271 18.76 -9.11 9.11
N GLU A 272 17.73 -9.86 9.52
CA GLU A 272 17.78 -11.32 9.61
C GLU A 272 17.92 -12.00 8.25
N LYS A 273 17.36 -11.39 7.19
CA LYS A 273 17.39 -11.90 5.80
C LYS A 273 18.47 -11.30 4.94
N SER A 274 19.26 -10.37 5.48
CA SER A 274 20.33 -9.72 4.73
C SER A 274 21.43 -10.73 4.39
N LEU A 275 21.93 -10.63 3.16
CA LEU A 275 23.14 -11.31 2.75
C LEU A 275 24.29 -10.29 2.71
N VAL A 276 25.46 -10.73 3.11
CA VAL A 276 26.70 -10.10 2.63
C VAL A 276 26.91 -10.62 1.21
N PRO A 277 26.70 -9.80 0.15
CA PRO A 277 26.85 -10.29 -1.22
C PRO A 277 28.30 -10.68 -1.45
N ASP A 278 28.55 -11.92 -1.91
CA ASP A 278 29.81 -12.23 -2.55
C ASP A 278 29.85 -11.57 -3.95
N GLU A 279 31.05 -11.35 -4.47
CA GLU A 279 31.26 -10.68 -5.78
C GLU A 279 30.53 -11.40 -6.93
N LYS A 280 30.41 -12.72 -6.84
CA LYS A 280 29.72 -13.56 -7.83
C LYS A 280 28.20 -13.33 -7.80
N THR A 281 27.62 -13.22 -6.62
CA THR A 281 26.21 -12.91 -6.40
C THR A 281 25.85 -11.55 -6.97
N GLU A 282 26.64 -10.53 -6.68
CA GLU A 282 26.44 -9.18 -7.20
C GLU A 282 26.51 -9.13 -8.74
N ARG A 283 27.44 -9.86 -9.36
CA ARG A 283 27.58 -9.94 -10.81
C ARG A 283 26.38 -10.57 -11.50
N LEU A 284 25.79 -11.62 -10.90
CA LEU A 284 24.60 -12.28 -11.44
C LEU A 284 23.36 -11.38 -11.30
N LEU A 285 23.22 -10.67 -10.19
CA LEU A 285 22.11 -9.75 -9.94
C LEU A 285 22.06 -8.61 -10.95
N ARG A 286 23.24 -8.09 -11.36
CA ARG A 286 23.33 -7.02 -12.37
C ARG A 286 22.85 -7.46 -13.75
N LYS A 287 22.87 -8.77 -14.06
CA LYS A 287 22.40 -9.30 -15.34
C LYS A 287 20.87 -9.36 -15.46
N LEU A 288 20.15 -9.40 -14.34
CA LEU A 288 18.71 -9.52 -14.35
C LEU A 288 18.03 -8.16 -14.56
N ASP A 289 17.15 -8.08 -15.55
CA ASP A 289 16.29 -6.92 -15.77
C ASP A 289 15.23 -6.79 -14.67
N ARG A 290 14.48 -5.69 -14.68
CA ARG A 290 13.44 -5.44 -13.69
C ARG A 290 12.34 -6.52 -13.70
N ARG A 291 11.93 -6.99 -14.88
CA ARG A 291 10.87 -8.00 -15.06
C ARG A 291 11.34 -9.35 -14.52
N ALA A 292 12.60 -9.71 -14.80
CA ALA A 292 13.23 -10.91 -14.28
C ALA A 292 13.29 -10.91 -12.74
N ARG A 293 13.66 -9.78 -12.14
CA ARG A 293 13.67 -9.62 -10.67
C ARG A 293 12.29 -9.78 -10.05
N MET A 294 11.23 -9.26 -10.68
CA MET A 294 9.85 -9.47 -10.23
C MET A 294 9.42 -10.92 -10.32
N ALA A 295 9.78 -11.60 -11.42
CA ALA A 295 9.47 -13.02 -11.61
C ALA A 295 10.23 -13.95 -10.65
N LEU A 296 11.43 -13.55 -10.20
CA LEU A 296 12.17 -14.29 -9.16
C LEU A 296 11.37 -14.47 -7.87
N GLY A 297 10.54 -13.50 -7.50
CA GLY A 297 9.68 -13.59 -6.33
C GLY A 297 8.68 -14.73 -6.36
N LEU A 298 8.34 -15.26 -7.54
CA LEU A 298 7.50 -16.47 -7.66
C LEU A 298 8.18 -17.71 -7.10
N PHE A 299 9.51 -17.80 -7.26
CA PHE A 299 10.28 -18.96 -6.81
C PHE A 299 10.51 -19.03 -5.30
N SER A 300 10.19 -17.97 -4.56
CA SER A 300 10.16 -18.04 -3.08
C SER A 300 9.01 -18.91 -2.53
N ARG A 301 8.06 -19.31 -3.39
CA ARG A 301 6.85 -20.05 -3.01
C ARG A 301 6.68 -21.37 -3.74
N GLN A 302 7.35 -21.54 -4.86
CA GLN A 302 7.22 -22.72 -5.71
C GLN A 302 8.49 -22.92 -6.53
N ASP A 303 8.91 -24.18 -6.71
CA ASP A 303 10.13 -24.52 -7.46
C ASP A 303 9.97 -24.33 -8.98
N GLU A 304 8.73 -24.31 -9.46
CA GLU A 304 8.41 -24.25 -10.88
C GLU A 304 7.32 -23.20 -11.14
N ILE A 305 7.46 -22.43 -12.22
CA ILE A 305 6.49 -21.41 -12.65
C ILE A 305 5.99 -21.70 -14.07
N THR A 306 4.84 -21.12 -14.41
CA THR A 306 4.24 -21.16 -15.75
C THR A 306 4.22 -19.78 -16.39
N ALA A 307 3.96 -19.72 -17.70
CA ALA A 307 3.75 -18.44 -18.39
C ALA A 307 2.56 -17.65 -17.83
N ASN A 308 1.56 -18.33 -17.27
CA ASN A 308 0.42 -17.66 -16.64
C ASN A 308 0.80 -16.98 -15.31
N ASP A 309 1.71 -17.57 -14.54
CA ASP A 309 2.22 -16.98 -13.29
C ASP A 309 3.00 -15.69 -13.60
N VAL A 310 3.87 -15.76 -14.61
CA VAL A 310 4.63 -14.59 -15.10
C VAL A 310 3.68 -13.51 -15.64
N ALA A 311 2.68 -13.88 -16.46
CA ALA A 311 1.69 -12.96 -16.98
C ALA A 311 0.97 -12.21 -15.86
N ARG A 312 0.58 -12.93 -14.81
CA ARG A 312 -0.13 -12.39 -13.64
C ARG A 312 0.72 -11.39 -12.86
N VAL A 313 1.97 -11.76 -12.54
CA VAL A 313 2.87 -10.91 -11.75
C VAL A 313 3.29 -9.65 -12.49
N LEU A 314 3.52 -9.76 -13.81
CA LEU A 314 3.96 -8.64 -14.63
C LEU A 314 2.82 -7.82 -15.25
N GLY A 315 1.56 -8.24 -15.08
CA GLY A 315 0.41 -7.58 -15.71
C GLY A 315 0.42 -7.71 -17.25
N LEU A 316 0.94 -8.83 -17.79
CA LEU A 316 1.09 -9.07 -19.21
C LEU A 316 0.01 -10.02 -19.74
N SER A 317 -0.21 -10.01 -21.06
CA SER A 317 -0.93 -11.10 -21.72
C SER A 317 -0.08 -12.39 -21.73
N ALA A 318 -0.73 -13.55 -21.83
CA ALA A 318 -0.01 -14.84 -21.91
C ALA A 318 0.97 -14.91 -23.09
N ARG A 319 0.71 -14.22 -24.18
CA ARG A 319 1.60 -14.12 -25.35
C ARG A 319 2.85 -13.32 -25.02
N GLN A 320 2.69 -12.15 -24.38
CA GLN A 320 3.80 -11.30 -23.96
C GLN A 320 4.68 -12.00 -22.88
N ALA A 321 4.05 -12.68 -21.92
CA ALA A 321 4.78 -13.45 -20.91
C ALA A 321 5.65 -14.55 -21.53
N ARG A 322 5.15 -15.26 -22.55
CA ARG A 322 5.96 -16.26 -23.26
C ARG A 322 7.15 -15.65 -24.00
N SER A 323 6.98 -14.45 -24.59
CA SER A 323 8.09 -13.75 -25.24
C SER A 323 9.19 -13.42 -24.25
N VAL A 324 8.79 -12.84 -23.11
CA VAL A 324 9.71 -12.48 -22.02
C VAL A 324 10.42 -13.71 -21.44
N ILE A 325 9.69 -14.82 -21.24
CA ILE A 325 10.29 -16.08 -20.76
C ILE A 325 11.32 -16.64 -21.76
N ASN A 326 11.09 -16.50 -23.07
CA ASN A 326 12.07 -16.94 -24.06
C ASN A 326 13.35 -16.10 -23.99
N GLU A 327 13.25 -14.79 -23.81
CA GLU A 327 14.41 -13.93 -23.54
C GLU A 327 15.20 -14.43 -22.32
N TRP A 328 14.51 -14.78 -21.24
CA TRP A 328 15.10 -15.27 -19.99
C TRP A 328 15.72 -16.67 -20.08
N LEU A 329 15.19 -17.52 -20.96
CA LEU A 329 15.81 -18.82 -21.29
C LEU A 329 17.12 -18.62 -22.07
N GLU A 330 17.15 -17.66 -23.00
CA GLU A 330 18.37 -17.29 -23.75
C GLU A 330 19.43 -16.65 -22.82
N GLU A 331 19.01 -15.85 -21.85
CA GLU A 331 19.87 -15.28 -20.82
C GLU A 331 20.39 -16.32 -19.80
N GLY A 332 19.81 -17.53 -19.77
CA GLY A 332 20.28 -18.68 -19.03
C GLY A 332 19.99 -18.69 -17.53
N TRP A 333 19.11 -17.79 -17.03
CA TRP A 333 18.71 -17.85 -15.63
C TRP A 333 17.46 -18.70 -15.38
N LEU A 334 16.64 -18.96 -16.42
CA LEU A 334 15.60 -19.97 -16.44
C LEU A 334 15.98 -21.19 -17.26
N GLU A 335 15.44 -22.33 -16.91
CA GLU A 335 15.47 -23.56 -17.69
C GLU A 335 14.08 -24.21 -17.74
N VAL A 336 13.81 -24.95 -18.81
CA VAL A 336 12.55 -25.70 -18.96
C VAL A 336 12.61 -26.92 -18.05
N SER A 337 11.66 -27.05 -17.12
CA SER A 337 11.53 -28.23 -16.25
C SER A 337 10.52 -29.23 -16.80
N ASP A 338 9.44 -28.77 -17.44
CA ASP A 338 8.45 -29.61 -18.12
C ASP A 338 8.20 -29.05 -19.54
N PRO A 339 8.58 -29.81 -20.60
CA PRO A 339 8.44 -29.38 -21.98
C PRO A 339 7.01 -29.56 -22.56
N SER A 340 6.02 -29.97 -21.76
CA SER A 340 4.66 -30.22 -22.23
C SER A 340 4.07 -28.99 -22.93
N ARG A 341 3.34 -29.18 -24.05
CA ARG A 341 2.79 -28.08 -24.84
C ARG A 341 1.68 -27.30 -24.15
N LYS A 342 0.94 -27.93 -23.23
CA LYS A 342 -0.22 -27.29 -22.54
C LYS A 342 0.15 -26.61 -21.22
N THR A 343 1.14 -27.16 -20.51
CA THR A 343 1.50 -26.74 -19.14
C THR A 343 3.01 -26.64 -18.97
N ARG A 344 3.69 -26.00 -19.96
CA ARG A 344 5.15 -25.85 -19.92
C ARG A 344 5.56 -25.13 -18.65
N LYS A 345 6.46 -25.74 -17.89
CA LYS A 345 6.96 -25.22 -16.65
C LYS A 345 8.44 -24.85 -16.77
N TYR A 346 8.81 -23.89 -15.96
CA TYR A 346 10.15 -23.32 -15.92
C TYR A 346 10.64 -23.29 -14.48
N ARG A 347 11.92 -23.52 -14.30
CA ARG A 347 12.61 -23.44 -13.01
C ARG A 347 13.86 -22.57 -13.13
N LEU A 348 14.41 -22.16 -12.00
CA LEU A 348 15.69 -21.46 -11.99
C LEU A 348 16.82 -22.41 -12.39
N SER A 349 17.76 -21.92 -13.17
CA SER A 349 19.01 -22.65 -13.42
C SER A 349 19.81 -22.76 -12.10
N ALA A 350 20.69 -23.78 -12.03
CA ALA A 350 21.43 -24.10 -10.81
C ALA A 350 22.19 -22.90 -10.22
N GLU A 351 22.70 -22.04 -11.10
CA GLU A 351 23.45 -20.85 -10.70
C GLU A 351 22.60 -19.79 -10.00
N TYR A 352 21.30 -19.71 -10.32
CA TYR A 352 20.37 -18.71 -9.77
C TYR A 352 19.52 -19.24 -8.61
N ARG A 353 19.53 -20.55 -8.30
CA ARG A 353 18.78 -21.13 -7.16
C ARG A 353 19.22 -20.57 -5.81
N ARG A 354 20.47 -20.17 -5.68
CA ARG A 354 20.99 -19.51 -4.46
C ARG A 354 20.28 -18.20 -4.08
N PHE A 355 19.52 -17.60 -5.00
CA PHE A 355 18.76 -16.37 -4.71
C PHE A 355 17.40 -16.62 -4.07
N ILE A 356 17.00 -17.89 -3.90
CA ILE A 356 15.72 -18.27 -3.30
C ILE A 356 15.92 -18.73 -1.86
N GLY A 357 17.12 -19.05 -1.44
CA GLY A 357 17.68 -19.65 -0.21
C GLY A 357 16.88 -19.72 1.00
#